data_cc4b845761863c82e2cf3f4b8247495c
#
_entry.id   cc4b845761863c82e2cf3f4b8247495c
#
_cell.length_a   1.000
_cell.length_b   1.000
_cell.length_c   1.000
_cell.angle_alpha   90.00
_cell.angle_beta   90.00
_cell.angle_gamma   90.00
#
_symmetry.space_group_name_H-M   'P 1'
#
loop_
_entity.id
_entity.type
_entity.pdbx_description
1 polymer ?
#
loop_
_entity_poly.entity_id
_entity_poly.type
_entity_poly.pdbx_seq_one_letter_code
_entity_poly.pdbx_strand_id
1 'polypeptide(L)' 'MSDPAAYVILIGPTPDGHFGAWAPDLPGCIALGDTVEETEREMRDAIAFHLDGLRQDGIPLPTPKTVSATVPVAAA' A
#
# COMPACT_ATOMS: atom_id res chain seq x y z
N MET A 1 -15.89 1.04 19.88
CA MET A 1 -15.41 0.14 18.83
C MET A 1 -14.29 0.83 18.07
N SER A 2 -13.15 0.21 18.00
CA SER A 2 -12.02 0.80 17.28
C SER A 2 -12.18 0.56 15.78
N ASP A 3 -11.75 1.54 14.98
CA ASP A 3 -11.72 1.39 13.54
C ASP A 3 -10.67 0.35 13.14
N PRO A 4 -10.89 -0.37 12.05
CA PRO A 4 -9.87 -1.26 11.55
C PRO A 4 -8.63 -0.46 11.14
N ALA A 5 -7.47 -1.07 11.31
CA ALA A 5 -6.22 -0.45 10.86
C ALA A 5 -6.27 -0.26 9.34
N ALA A 6 -5.86 0.90 8.89
CA ALA A 6 -5.83 1.21 7.46
C ALA A 6 -4.44 1.76 7.10
N TYR A 7 -3.81 1.14 6.11
CA TYR A 7 -2.52 1.58 5.63
C TYR A 7 -2.69 2.38 4.35
N VAL A 8 -1.98 3.51 4.27
CA VAL A 8 -1.92 4.28 3.02
C VAL A 8 -1.09 3.50 2.01
N ILE A 9 -1.59 3.41 0.79
CA ILE A 9 -0.82 2.87 -0.32
C ILE A 9 -0.68 3.95 -1.39
N LEU A 10 0.42 3.87 -2.13
CA LEU A 10 0.70 4.74 -3.26
C LEU A 10 0.79 3.87 -4.50
N ILE A 11 0.19 4.33 -5.59
CA ILE A 11 0.19 3.60 -6.85
C ILE A 11 0.75 4.53 -7.92
N GLY A 12 1.72 4.05 -8.67
CA GLY A 12 2.32 4.82 -9.74
C GLY A 12 2.73 3.96 -10.91
N PRO A 13 2.94 4.59 -12.08
CA PRO A 13 3.36 3.85 -13.27
C PRO A 13 4.78 3.33 -13.12
N THR A 14 5.04 2.18 -13.72
CA THR A 14 6.38 1.60 -13.81
C THR A 14 6.97 1.92 -15.19
N PRO A 15 8.31 1.87 -15.33
CA PRO A 15 8.95 2.19 -16.62
C PRO A 15 8.52 1.30 -17.77
N ASP A 16 8.04 0.09 -17.51
CA ASP A 16 7.64 -0.86 -18.53
C ASP A 16 6.14 -0.79 -18.91
N GLY A 17 5.44 0.26 -18.44
CA GLY A 17 4.04 0.46 -18.85
C GLY A 17 3.00 -0.21 -17.97
N HIS A 18 3.40 -0.68 -16.79
CA HIS A 18 2.48 -1.24 -15.79
C HIS A 18 2.33 -0.29 -14.61
N PHE A 19 1.75 -0.78 -13.52
CA PHE A 19 1.61 -0.02 -12.29
C PHE A 19 2.20 -0.79 -11.11
N GLY A 20 2.73 -0.04 -10.18
CA GLY A 20 3.25 -0.60 -8.93
C GLY A 20 2.62 0.09 -7.74
N ALA A 21 2.52 -0.62 -6.63
CA ALA A 21 2.01 -0.07 -5.38
C ALA A 21 2.98 -0.36 -4.25
N TRP A 22 3.05 0.55 -3.29
CA TRP A 22 3.83 0.36 -2.07
C TRP A 22 3.12 1.03 -0.91
N ALA A 23 3.46 0.63 0.30
CA ALA A 23 2.88 1.17 1.52
C ALA A 23 3.99 1.79 2.38
N PRO A 24 3.94 3.12 2.64
CA PRO A 24 4.99 3.76 3.45
C PRO A 24 5.20 3.15 4.83
N ASP A 25 4.14 2.66 5.46
CA ASP A 25 4.23 2.09 6.80
C ASP A 25 4.50 0.59 6.82
N LEU A 26 4.62 -0.05 5.65
CA LEU A 26 4.92 -1.47 5.53
C LEU A 26 6.08 -1.67 4.56
N PRO A 27 7.33 -1.45 5.02
CA PRO A 27 8.50 -1.59 4.16
C PRO A 27 8.57 -2.99 3.53
N GLY A 28 8.86 -3.03 2.24
CA GLY A 28 8.96 -4.29 1.51
C GLY A 28 7.65 -4.86 1.00
N CYS A 29 6.51 -4.29 1.39
CA CYS A 29 5.21 -4.75 0.89
C CYS A 29 4.88 -4.00 -0.40
N ILE A 30 4.97 -4.69 -1.52
CA ILE A 30 4.75 -4.11 -2.86
C ILE A 30 3.85 -5.03 -3.67
N ALA A 31 3.22 -4.45 -4.70
CA ALA A 31 2.44 -5.22 -5.66
C ALA A 31 2.54 -4.57 -7.04
N LEU A 32 2.24 -5.34 -8.06
CA LEU A 32 2.26 -4.90 -9.46
C LEU A 32 0.93 -5.28 -10.11
N GLY A 33 0.55 -4.52 -11.12
CA GLY A 33 -0.65 -4.80 -11.90
C GLY A 33 -0.65 -4.06 -13.21
N ASP A 34 -1.60 -4.38 -14.07
CA ASP A 34 -1.70 -3.77 -15.40
C ASP A 34 -2.56 -2.50 -15.39
N THR A 35 -3.42 -2.35 -14.40
CA THR A 35 -4.25 -1.17 -14.20
C THR A 35 -4.16 -0.73 -12.76
N VAL A 36 -4.61 0.51 -12.48
CA VAL A 36 -4.65 1.02 -11.11
C VAL A 36 -5.56 0.14 -10.25
N GLU A 37 -6.71 -0.23 -10.77
CA GLU A 37 -7.69 -1.03 -10.01
C GLU A 37 -7.15 -2.43 -9.70
N GLU A 38 -6.49 -3.04 -10.66
CA GLU A 38 -5.88 -4.35 -10.46
C GLU A 38 -4.75 -4.26 -9.43
N THR A 39 -3.91 -3.23 -9.55
CA THR A 39 -2.78 -3.02 -8.64
C THR A 39 -3.28 -2.80 -7.21
N GLU A 40 -4.39 -2.08 -7.04
CA GLU A 40 -4.99 -1.88 -5.73
C GLU A 40 -5.45 -3.21 -5.13
N ARG A 41 -6.11 -4.06 -5.91
CA ARG A 41 -6.53 -5.39 -5.44
C ARG A 41 -5.35 -6.26 -5.06
N GLU A 42 -4.31 -6.26 -5.91
CA GLU A 42 -3.09 -7.02 -5.64
C GLU A 42 -2.40 -6.53 -4.36
N MET A 43 -2.37 -5.21 -4.17
CA MET A 43 -1.78 -4.63 -2.97
C MET A 43 -2.57 -4.97 -1.72
N ARG A 44 -3.89 -5.02 -1.81
CA ARG A 44 -4.75 -5.42 -0.69
C ARG A 44 -4.42 -6.84 -0.24
N ASP A 45 -4.27 -7.76 -1.19
CA ASP A 45 -3.91 -9.13 -0.89
C ASP A 45 -2.48 -9.23 -0.34
N ALA A 46 -1.57 -8.44 -0.90
CA ALA A 46 -0.17 -8.41 -0.44
C ALA A 46 -0.07 -7.93 1.00
N ILE A 47 -0.85 -6.91 1.37
CA ILE A 47 -0.87 -6.41 2.74
C ILE A 47 -1.41 -7.47 3.69
N ALA A 48 -2.52 -8.11 3.34
CA ALA A 48 -3.10 -9.16 4.17
C ALA A 48 -2.09 -10.30 4.40
N PHE A 49 -1.41 -10.72 3.36
CA PHE A 49 -0.39 -11.75 3.45
C PHE A 49 0.80 -11.30 4.32
N HIS A 50 1.24 -10.06 4.14
CA HIS A 50 2.37 -9.51 4.89
C HIS A 50 2.06 -9.45 6.38
N LEU A 51 0.88 -8.93 6.74
CA LEU A 51 0.47 -8.83 8.15
C LEU A 51 0.28 -10.20 8.77
N ASP A 52 -0.24 -11.16 8.01
CA ASP A 52 -0.43 -12.52 8.51
C ASP A 52 0.92 -13.16 8.83
N GLY A 53 1.92 -12.95 7.98
CA GLY A 53 3.28 -13.42 8.23
C GLY A 53 3.88 -12.82 9.49
N LEU A 54 3.67 -11.53 9.73
CA LEU A 54 4.15 -10.87 10.95
C LEU A 54 3.49 -11.48 12.19
N ARG A 55 2.19 -11.74 12.14
CA ARG A 55 1.49 -12.36 13.27
C ARG A 55 2.04 -13.75 13.57
N GLN A 56 2.28 -14.55 12.53
CA GLN A 56 2.82 -15.90 12.70
C GLN A 56 4.20 -15.88 13.35
N ASP A 57 4.99 -14.87 13.04
CA ASP A 57 6.34 -14.72 13.58
C ASP A 57 6.35 -14.01 14.93
N GLY A 58 5.20 -13.65 15.46
CA GLY A 58 5.10 -12.95 16.74
C GLY A 58 5.62 -11.52 16.70
N ILE A 59 5.71 -10.93 15.50
CA ILE A 59 6.19 -9.56 15.32
C ILE A 59 5.00 -8.61 15.42
N PRO A 60 5.10 -7.53 16.21
CA PRO A 60 4.02 -6.54 16.30
C PRO A 60 3.72 -5.93 14.94
N LEU A 61 2.42 -5.74 14.65
CA LEU A 61 2.02 -5.10 13.40
C LEU A 61 2.38 -3.62 13.44
N PRO A 62 2.96 -3.07 12.34
CA PRO A 62 3.25 -1.64 12.30
C PRO A 62 1.98 -0.81 12.48
N THR A 63 2.09 0.28 13.23
CA THR A 63 0.96 1.19 13.41
C THR A 63 0.83 2.07 12.17
N PRO A 64 -0.36 2.15 11.56
CA PRO A 64 -0.57 3.08 10.46
C PRO A 64 -0.42 4.51 10.95
N LYS A 65 0.53 5.25 10.38
CA LYS A 65 0.80 6.62 10.79
C LYS A 65 0.88 7.60 9.63
N THR A 66 0.97 7.10 8.40
CA THR A 66 1.04 7.97 7.22
C THR A 66 -0.34 8.50 6.89
N VAL A 67 -0.41 9.79 6.61
CA VAL A 67 -1.62 10.47 6.16
C VAL A 67 -1.42 10.87 4.72
N SER A 68 -2.41 10.59 3.88
CA SER A 68 -2.35 10.96 2.47
C SER A 68 -2.96 12.33 2.24
N ALA A 69 -2.38 13.06 1.30
CA ALA A 69 -2.94 14.34 0.87
C ALA A 69 -2.60 14.56 -0.59
N THR A 70 -3.51 15.19 -1.31
CA THR A 70 -3.28 15.62 -2.68
C THR A 70 -3.35 17.14 -2.70
N VAL A 71 -2.33 17.77 -3.23
CA VAL A 71 -2.24 19.22 -3.26
C VAL A 71 -2.37 19.69 -4.72
N PRO A 72 -3.43 20.41 -5.06
CA PRO A 72 -3.53 20.98 -6.40
C PRO A 72 -2.54 22.13 -6.56
N VAL A 73 -1.86 22.16 -7.69
CA VAL A 73 -0.95 23.25 -8.03
C VAL A 73 -1.32 23.77 -9.40
N ALA A 74 -1.13 25.08 -9.58
CA ALA A 74 -1.40 25.69 -10.88
C ALA A 74 -0.40 25.15 -11.89
N ALA A 75 -0.91 24.68 -13.03
CA ALA A 75 -0.04 24.26 -14.13
C ALA A 75 0.62 25.51 -14.74
N ALA A 76 1.92 25.40 -14.94
CA ALA A 76 2.66 26.49 -15.54
C ALA A 76 2.40 26.58 -17.04
#